data_173190be7c7ec26a809f2e3b9b1328b5
#
_entry.id   173190be7c7ec26a809f2e3b9b1328b5
#
_cell.length_a   1.000
_cell.length_b   1.000
_cell.length_c   1.000
_cell.angle_alpha   90.00
_cell.angle_beta   90.00
_cell.angle_gamma   90.00
#
_symmetry.space_group_name_H-M   'P 1'
#
loop_
_entity.id
_entity.type
_entity.pdbx_description
1 polymer ?
#
loop_
_entity_poly.entity_id
_entity_poly.type
_entity_poly.pdbx_seq_one_letter_code
_entity_poly.pdbx_strand_id
1 'polypeptide(L)'
;MIKYRSILFALAIFCGATAATASDETTTYNPQRLMSCDSTFYYASLVNDYFMRTYPDPTANSFVDGKKRNSRIWTRGVYYEGLMAMYRQTPVERWYDYTQEWGDFHKWISNDTSNPFHADYLCCGMAYIDMYMLDTTQTIRKAHITAHIKKLAFEYQSINDWYWIDAIHMAMPIYAQLGSLEKDDRYFEHMYKMYMFTRDKHGDAGQSSTGKGKGSPLFNENDGLWYRDYQFDPPYTDKVETDKPCYWSRGNGWVYTALMRVLQYAPDTVCHKEQYIADFTAMSEALAACQREDGFWPVSLAAPTNYGSAEAEGPETSGTALFVAGMAYGIRSGILDSTTYMPHVVKGWNALCHRAVADDGFLGYVQGTGSKPEDGQPVTRTHVPDFEDFGIGCFLLAAAEVYQLGEVVPDEPSAIQATESLRTPVRTEYFSINGTPLQAPAHGVTILKETYSDGTVEYSKRITVQP
;
A
#
# COMPACT_ATOMS: atom_id res chain seq x y z
N MET A 1 -30.82 49.61 41.33
CA MET A 1 -31.39 48.84 40.18
C MET A 1 -31.17 49.65 38.93
N ILE A 2 -30.11 49.37 38.21
CA ILE A 2 -29.71 50.07 36.99
C ILE A 2 -29.89 49.09 35.81
N LYS A 3 -30.79 49.44 34.89
CA LYS A 3 -31.07 48.71 33.66
C LYS A 3 -30.01 49.05 32.63
N TYR A 4 -29.23 48.05 32.18
CA TYR A 4 -28.41 48.20 30.97
C TYR A 4 -29.24 47.81 29.76
N ARG A 5 -29.35 48.74 28.81
CA ARG A 5 -29.86 48.55 27.46
C ARG A 5 -28.72 48.07 26.57
N SER A 6 -28.85 46.89 26.01
CA SER A 6 -27.96 46.38 24.94
C SER A 6 -28.34 47.02 23.62
N ILE A 7 -27.39 47.68 23.00
CA ILE A 7 -27.49 48.22 21.61
C ILE A 7 -26.89 47.12 20.71
N LEU A 8 -27.75 46.50 19.90
CA LEU A 8 -27.31 45.64 18.79
C LEU A 8 -26.92 46.56 17.63
N PHE A 9 -25.63 46.54 17.25
CA PHE A 9 -25.17 47.04 15.95
C PHE A 9 -25.24 45.87 14.97
N ALA A 10 -26.18 45.95 14.01
CA ALA A 10 -26.22 45.09 12.86
C ALA A 10 -25.21 45.59 11.82
N LEU A 11 -24.10 44.89 11.65
CA LEU A 11 -23.16 45.12 10.57
C LEU A 11 -23.62 44.29 9.36
N ALA A 12 -24.25 44.92 8.38
CA ALA A 12 -24.56 44.32 7.10
C ALA A 12 -23.25 44.22 6.29
N ILE A 13 -22.68 43.02 6.26
CA ILE A 13 -21.58 42.69 5.34
C ILE A 13 -22.22 42.33 3.99
N PHE A 14 -22.11 43.24 3.03
CA PHE A 14 -22.37 42.96 1.63
C PHE A 14 -21.26 42.02 1.15
N CYS A 15 -21.53 40.72 1.13
CA CYS A 15 -20.71 39.76 0.42
C CYS A 15 -21.09 39.81 -1.06
N GLY A 16 -20.38 40.64 -1.82
CA GLY A 16 -20.38 40.56 -3.28
C GLY A 16 -19.68 39.24 -3.66
N ALA A 17 -20.46 38.20 -3.89
CA ALA A 17 -19.99 36.99 -4.53
C ALA A 17 -19.68 37.30 -5.99
N THR A 18 -18.44 37.71 -6.28
CA THR A 18 -17.89 37.52 -7.62
C THR A 18 -17.70 36.02 -7.74
N ALA A 19 -18.51 35.40 -8.58
CA ALA A 19 -18.24 34.04 -9.03
C ALA A 19 -16.84 34.03 -9.68
N ALA A 20 -15.84 33.60 -8.94
CA ALA A 20 -14.62 33.13 -9.53
C ALA A 20 -15.05 31.93 -10.40
N THR A 21 -15.05 32.12 -11.70
CA THR A 21 -15.02 30.99 -12.63
C THR A 21 -13.74 30.25 -12.30
N ALA A 22 -13.87 29.13 -11.60
CA ALA A 22 -12.82 28.13 -11.56
C ALA A 22 -12.51 27.85 -13.04
N SER A 23 -11.32 28.25 -13.47
CA SER A 23 -10.77 27.73 -14.71
C SER A 23 -10.71 26.23 -14.48
N ASP A 24 -11.54 25.50 -15.19
CA ASP A 24 -11.46 24.07 -15.37
C ASP A 24 -10.09 23.80 -16.02
N GLU A 25 -9.03 23.75 -15.21
CA GLU A 25 -7.84 23.04 -15.59
C GLU A 25 -8.23 21.57 -15.64
N THR A 26 -8.87 21.17 -16.72
CA THR A 26 -8.84 19.81 -17.18
C THR A 26 -7.37 19.49 -17.46
N THR A 27 -6.62 19.12 -16.44
CA THR A 27 -5.39 18.35 -16.64
C THR A 27 -5.78 17.20 -17.53
N THR A 28 -5.47 17.29 -18.81
CA THR A 28 -5.78 16.25 -19.79
C THR A 28 -5.08 14.98 -19.30
N TYR A 29 -5.87 14.07 -18.74
CA TYR A 29 -5.41 12.76 -18.32
C TYR A 29 -4.60 12.14 -19.47
N ASN A 30 -3.32 11.92 -19.23
CA ASN A 30 -2.45 11.22 -20.16
C ASN A 30 -2.28 9.76 -19.66
N PRO A 31 -2.94 8.78 -20.29
CA PRO A 31 -2.90 7.39 -19.85
C PRO A 31 -1.51 6.74 -19.98
N GLN A 32 -0.54 7.43 -20.59
CA GLN A 32 0.82 6.95 -20.80
C GLN A 32 1.83 7.58 -19.83
N ARG A 33 1.39 8.46 -18.93
CA ARG A 33 2.27 9.16 -17.99
C ARG A 33 1.98 8.73 -16.55
N LEU A 34 3.04 8.65 -15.73
CA LEU A 34 2.89 8.47 -14.30
C LEU A 34 2.10 9.65 -13.71
N MET A 35 1.14 9.33 -12.85
CA MET A 35 0.33 10.32 -12.15
C MET A 35 1.22 11.16 -11.22
N SER A 36 0.94 12.46 -11.11
CA SER A 36 1.67 13.35 -10.19
C SER A 36 1.51 12.92 -8.73
N CYS A 37 2.45 13.32 -7.87
CA CYS A 37 2.37 13.08 -6.43
C CYS A 37 1.07 13.62 -5.83
N ASP A 38 0.65 14.83 -6.23
CA ASP A 38 -0.59 15.44 -5.75
C ASP A 38 -1.83 14.64 -6.17
N SER A 39 -1.89 14.18 -7.42
CA SER A 39 -2.99 13.34 -7.89
C SER A 39 -2.99 11.98 -7.21
N THR A 40 -1.82 11.38 -6.99
CA THR A 40 -1.67 10.12 -6.25
C THR A 40 -2.16 10.28 -4.81
N PHE A 41 -1.78 11.37 -4.14
CA PHE A 41 -2.25 11.68 -2.80
C PHE A 41 -3.75 11.96 -2.75
N TYR A 42 -4.30 12.63 -3.76
CA TYR A 42 -5.74 12.85 -3.87
C TYR A 42 -6.52 11.54 -3.87
N TYR A 43 -6.15 10.56 -4.72
CA TYR A 43 -6.83 9.26 -4.75
C TYR A 43 -6.62 8.46 -3.46
N ALA A 44 -5.42 8.48 -2.89
CA ALA A 44 -5.16 7.86 -1.59
C ALA A 44 -6.05 8.44 -0.48
N SER A 45 -6.17 9.77 -0.44
CA SER A 45 -7.02 10.46 0.52
C SER A 45 -8.50 10.16 0.29
N LEU A 46 -8.96 10.19 -0.96
CA LEU A 46 -10.36 9.92 -1.31
C LEU A 46 -10.81 8.53 -0.84
N VAL A 47 -10.01 7.51 -1.13
CA VAL A 47 -10.29 6.12 -0.74
C VAL A 47 -10.22 5.95 0.78
N ASN A 48 -9.20 6.49 1.43
CA ASN A 48 -9.08 6.39 2.89
C ASN A 48 -10.16 7.17 3.62
N ASP A 49 -10.55 8.34 3.13
CA ASP A 49 -11.61 9.16 3.73
C ASP A 49 -12.98 8.49 3.61
N TYR A 50 -13.24 7.79 2.49
CA TYR A 50 -14.41 6.94 2.38
C TYR A 50 -14.43 5.88 3.48
N PHE A 51 -13.32 5.14 3.67
CA PHE A 51 -13.22 4.11 4.68
C PHE A 51 -13.44 4.67 6.09
N MET A 52 -12.74 5.73 6.47
CA MET A 52 -12.85 6.33 7.80
C MET A 52 -14.25 6.93 8.07
N ARG A 53 -14.95 7.43 7.04
CA ARG A 53 -16.35 7.89 7.19
C ARG A 53 -17.31 6.72 7.37
N THR A 54 -17.07 5.63 6.67
CA THR A 54 -17.93 4.41 6.73
C THR A 54 -17.70 3.66 8.03
N TYR A 55 -16.48 3.63 8.51
CA TYR A 55 -16.04 2.91 9.72
C TYR A 55 -15.35 3.86 10.71
N PRO A 56 -16.09 4.79 11.33
CA PRO A 56 -15.50 5.84 12.17
C PRO A 56 -14.89 5.32 13.47
N ASP A 57 -15.26 4.12 13.91
CA ASP A 57 -14.68 3.46 15.09
C ASP A 57 -13.57 2.48 14.66
N PRO A 58 -12.29 2.83 14.86
CA PRO A 58 -11.16 1.97 14.47
C PRO A 58 -11.09 0.67 15.30
N THR A 59 -11.76 0.63 16.44
CA THR A 59 -11.74 -0.50 17.38
C THR A 59 -12.81 -1.55 17.06
N ALA A 60 -13.78 -1.20 16.22
CA ALA A 60 -14.87 -2.10 15.84
C ALA A 60 -14.36 -3.36 15.16
N ASN A 61 -15.06 -4.46 15.37
CA ASN A 61 -14.72 -5.73 14.76
C ASN A 61 -14.77 -5.66 13.22
N SER A 62 -13.84 -6.38 12.58
CA SER A 62 -13.88 -6.67 11.15
C SER A 62 -14.74 -7.90 10.84
N PHE A 63 -15.08 -8.08 9.57
CA PHE A 63 -15.67 -9.31 9.07
C PHE A 63 -14.65 -10.03 8.17
N VAL A 64 -14.51 -11.33 8.37
CA VAL A 64 -13.65 -12.18 7.54
C VAL A 64 -14.35 -13.53 7.39
N ASP A 65 -14.51 -14.00 6.16
CA ASP A 65 -15.28 -15.22 5.85
C ASP A 65 -16.68 -15.22 6.47
N GLY A 66 -17.37 -14.07 6.40
CA GLY A 66 -18.71 -13.89 6.97
C GLY A 66 -18.77 -13.94 8.50
N LYS A 67 -17.65 -13.93 9.20
CA LYS A 67 -17.56 -14.01 10.66
C LYS A 67 -17.00 -12.72 11.26
N LYS A 68 -17.56 -12.29 12.39
CA LYS A 68 -16.97 -11.23 13.20
C LYS A 68 -15.59 -11.67 13.71
N ARG A 69 -14.59 -10.83 13.46
CA ARG A 69 -13.22 -11.00 13.94
C ARG A 69 -12.77 -9.75 14.68
N ASN A 70 -11.86 -9.93 15.60
CA ASN A 70 -11.17 -8.84 16.25
C ASN A 70 -10.46 -7.95 15.20
N SER A 71 -10.52 -6.61 15.37
CA SER A 71 -9.91 -5.67 14.43
C SER A 71 -8.36 -5.71 14.37
N ARG A 72 -7.72 -6.64 15.05
CA ARG A 72 -6.29 -6.99 14.88
C ARG A 72 -6.04 -8.10 13.86
N ILE A 73 -7.09 -8.68 13.25
CA ILE A 73 -6.93 -9.72 12.22
C ILE A 73 -6.18 -9.18 11.00
N TRP A 74 -5.60 -10.06 10.21
CA TRP A 74 -4.75 -9.71 9.07
C TRP A 74 -5.37 -8.68 8.10
N THR A 75 -6.67 -8.74 7.82
CA THR A 75 -7.33 -7.81 6.91
C THR A 75 -7.18 -6.36 7.36
N ARG A 76 -7.43 -6.10 8.65
CA ARG A 76 -7.25 -4.79 9.25
C ARG A 76 -5.76 -4.45 9.45
N GLY A 77 -4.90 -5.45 9.69
CA GLY A 77 -3.44 -5.27 9.74
C GLY A 77 -2.89 -4.71 8.44
N VAL A 78 -3.30 -5.27 7.31
CA VAL A 78 -2.94 -4.80 5.96
C VAL A 78 -3.47 -3.39 5.69
N TYR A 79 -4.69 -3.06 6.12
CA TYR A 79 -5.19 -1.70 6.01
C TYR A 79 -4.25 -0.69 6.69
N TYR A 80 -3.86 -0.94 7.93
CA TYR A 80 -2.96 -0.04 8.66
C TYR A 80 -1.54 -0.05 8.10
N GLU A 81 -1.06 -1.15 7.54
CA GLU A 81 0.22 -1.19 6.82
C GLU A 81 0.22 -0.19 5.66
N GLY A 82 -0.80 -0.27 4.79
CA GLY A 82 -0.95 0.67 3.68
C GLY A 82 -1.13 2.11 4.14
N LEU A 83 -1.96 2.34 5.16
CA LEU A 83 -2.20 3.67 5.72
C LEU A 83 -0.90 4.29 6.25
N MET A 84 -0.10 3.55 7.01
CA MET A 84 1.17 4.04 7.56
C MET A 84 2.25 4.21 6.48
N ALA A 85 2.24 3.39 5.43
CA ALA A 85 3.11 3.58 4.27
C ALA A 85 2.82 4.92 3.59
N MET A 86 1.54 5.25 3.35
CA MET A 86 1.14 6.51 2.74
C MET A 86 1.30 7.71 3.69
N TYR A 87 1.00 7.53 4.98
CA TYR A 87 1.22 8.56 6.00
C TYR A 87 2.67 9.05 6.03
N ARG A 88 3.65 8.16 5.84
CA ARG A 88 5.07 8.55 5.80
C ARG A 88 5.43 9.43 4.62
N GLN A 89 4.68 9.36 3.51
CA GLN A 89 4.89 10.24 2.35
C GLN A 89 4.26 11.60 2.58
N THR A 90 3.03 11.61 3.08
CA THR A 90 2.28 12.86 3.33
C THR A 90 1.52 12.71 4.64
N PRO A 91 2.08 13.21 5.77
CA PRO A 91 1.46 13.09 7.08
C PRO A 91 0.11 13.80 7.16
N VAL A 92 -0.91 13.07 7.60
CA VAL A 92 -2.27 13.56 7.86
C VAL A 92 -2.63 13.21 9.30
N GLU A 93 -2.81 14.19 10.17
CA GLU A 93 -2.98 14.00 11.62
C GLU A 93 -4.10 12.98 11.95
N ARG A 94 -5.26 13.09 11.31
CA ARG A 94 -6.38 12.16 11.54
C ARG A 94 -6.08 10.69 11.19
N TRP A 95 -5.14 10.42 10.26
CA TRP A 95 -4.71 9.06 9.93
C TRP A 95 -3.86 8.47 11.04
N TYR A 96 -2.99 9.31 11.61
CA TYR A 96 -2.21 8.95 12.78
C TYR A 96 -3.11 8.67 13.98
N ASP A 97 -4.04 9.57 14.29
CA ASP A 97 -4.96 9.45 15.42
C ASP A 97 -5.83 8.19 15.32
N TYR A 98 -6.36 7.90 14.14
CA TYR A 98 -7.14 6.70 13.87
C TYR A 98 -6.33 5.42 14.11
N THR A 99 -5.06 5.40 13.70
CA THR A 99 -4.15 4.27 13.93
C THR A 99 -3.74 4.18 15.41
N GLN A 100 -3.51 5.33 16.05
CA GLN A 100 -3.16 5.41 17.47
C GLN A 100 -4.30 4.86 18.34
N GLU A 101 -5.53 5.29 18.10
CA GLU A 101 -6.71 4.82 18.84
C GLU A 101 -6.89 3.30 18.71
N TRP A 102 -6.74 2.76 17.51
CA TRP A 102 -6.74 1.32 17.28
C TRP A 102 -5.63 0.58 18.04
N GLY A 103 -4.40 1.08 17.99
CA GLY A 103 -3.26 0.49 18.68
C GLY A 103 -3.42 0.52 20.19
N ASP A 104 -3.87 1.66 20.77
CA ASP A 104 -4.09 1.83 22.20
C ASP A 104 -5.21 0.94 22.72
N PHE A 105 -6.32 0.83 21.98
CA PHE A 105 -7.41 -0.09 22.32
C PHE A 105 -6.91 -1.54 22.43
N HIS A 106 -6.07 -1.96 21.50
CA HIS A 106 -5.47 -3.28 21.49
C HIS A 106 -4.23 -3.40 22.36
N LYS A 107 -3.83 -2.33 23.07
CA LYS A 107 -2.64 -2.29 23.93
C LYS A 107 -1.36 -2.70 23.20
N TRP A 108 -1.32 -2.51 21.88
CA TRP A 108 -0.20 -2.87 21.01
C TRP A 108 0.19 -4.36 21.10
N ILE A 109 -0.79 -5.22 21.40
CA ILE A 109 -0.63 -6.66 21.52
C ILE A 109 -1.07 -7.30 20.20
N SER A 110 -0.23 -8.15 19.58
CA SER A 110 -0.60 -8.92 18.40
C SER A 110 -1.83 -9.80 18.66
N ASN A 111 -2.51 -10.21 17.59
CA ASN A 111 -3.76 -10.96 17.70
C ASN A 111 -3.53 -12.31 18.38
N ASP A 112 -4.60 -13.03 18.61
CA ASP A 112 -4.81 -14.18 19.48
C ASP A 112 -3.56 -15.05 19.76
N THR A 113 -3.46 -15.42 21.01
CA THR A 113 -2.36 -16.22 21.56
C THR A 113 -2.63 -17.73 21.54
N SER A 114 -3.80 -18.17 21.08
CA SER A 114 -4.15 -19.60 21.03
C SER A 114 -3.34 -20.37 19.99
N ASN A 115 -2.91 -19.68 18.92
CA ASN A 115 -1.95 -20.18 17.95
C ASN A 115 -0.86 -19.15 17.68
N PRO A 116 0.22 -19.11 18.48
CA PRO A 116 1.26 -18.10 18.38
C PRO A 116 2.06 -18.16 17.07
N PHE A 117 1.98 -19.26 16.33
CA PHE A 117 2.70 -19.44 15.06
C PHE A 117 1.94 -18.93 13.85
N HIS A 118 0.65 -18.62 14.00
CA HIS A 118 -0.17 -18.26 12.85
C HIS A 118 0.15 -16.84 12.35
N ALA A 119 0.61 -16.74 11.13
CA ALA A 119 1.07 -15.49 10.53
C ALA A 119 0.00 -14.38 10.51
N ASP A 120 -1.28 -14.72 10.26
CA ASP A 120 -2.40 -13.77 10.26
C ASP A 120 -2.55 -13.02 11.60
N TYR A 121 -2.12 -13.64 12.69
CA TYR A 121 -2.18 -13.04 14.03
C TYR A 121 -0.98 -12.13 14.32
N LEU A 122 0.07 -12.22 13.52
CA LEU A 122 1.25 -11.36 13.62
C LEU A 122 1.11 -10.08 12.79
N CYS A 123 0.31 -10.10 11.72
CA CYS A 123 0.23 -9.08 10.68
C CYS A 123 0.10 -7.65 11.23
N CYS A 124 -0.74 -7.42 12.24
CA CYS A 124 -0.89 -6.10 12.88
C CYS A 124 0.43 -5.54 13.45
N GLY A 125 1.41 -6.43 13.70
CA GLY A 125 2.74 -6.05 14.20
C GLY A 125 3.52 -5.15 13.25
N MET A 126 3.29 -5.23 11.93
CA MET A 126 3.91 -4.32 10.95
C MET A 126 3.54 -2.87 11.25
N ALA A 127 2.24 -2.59 11.38
CA ALA A 127 1.76 -1.25 11.69
C ALA A 127 2.20 -0.77 13.10
N TYR A 128 2.27 -1.68 14.07
CA TYR A 128 2.77 -1.34 15.41
C TYR A 128 4.25 -0.90 15.38
N ILE A 129 5.07 -1.58 14.61
CA ILE A 129 6.48 -1.20 14.42
C ILE A 129 6.58 0.11 13.63
N ASP A 130 5.76 0.29 12.61
CA ASP A 130 5.69 1.53 11.84
C ASP A 130 5.34 2.73 12.74
N MET A 131 4.37 2.59 13.63
CA MET A 131 4.02 3.61 14.62
C MET A 131 5.13 3.85 15.66
N TYR A 132 5.87 2.80 16.04
CA TYR A 132 7.06 2.95 16.87
C TYR A 132 8.15 3.74 16.14
N MET A 133 8.39 3.50 14.85
CA MET A 133 9.39 4.22 14.08
C MET A 133 9.08 5.72 13.92
N LEU A 134 7.82 6.11 13.98
CA LEU A 134 7.40 7.52 14.00
C LEU A 134 7.71 8.22 15.32
N ASP A 135 7.61 7.49 16.44
CA ASP A 135 7.97 7.97 17.77
C ASP A 135 8.62 6.84 18.59
N THR A 136 9.96 6.81 18.57
CA THR A 136 10.76 5.77 19.23
C THR A 136 10.74 5.83 20.75
N THR A 137 10.17 6.88 21.34
CA THR A 137 9.97 6.96 22.79
C THR A 137 8.83 6.04 23.27
N GLN A 138 7.89 5.71 22.39
CA GLN A 138 6.74 4.85 22.65
C GLN A 138 7.09 3.36 22.51
N THR A 139 8.01 2.88 23.33
CA THR A 139 8.53 1.50 23.25
C THR A 139 7.46 0.43 23.39
N ILE A 140 6.33 0.75 24.05
CA ILE A 140 5.18 -0.14 24.20
C ILE A 140 4.63 -0.63 22.83
N ARG A 141 4.69 0.23 21.80
CA ARG A 141 4.14 -0.08 20.49
C ARG A 141 4.77 -1.32 19.85
N LYS A 142 6.07 -1.56 20.06
CA LYS A 142 6.75 -2.75 19.51
C LYS A 142 7.03 -3.85 20.52
N ALA A 143 6.86 -3.61 21.82
CA ALA A 143 7.33 -4.49 22.87
C ALA A 143 6.79 -5.91 22.75
N HIS A 144 5.47 -6.06 22.56
CA HIS A 144 4.85 -7.38 22.48
C HIS A 144 5.24 -8.14 21.21
N ILE A 145 5.16 -7.50 20.04
CA ILE A 145 5.53 -8.16 18.77
C ILE A 145 7.01 -8.53 18.74
N THR A 146 7.90 -7.68 19.28
CA THR A 146 9.32 -8.01 19.40
C THR A 146 9.53 -9.26 20.27
N ALA A 147 8.92 -9.31 21.45
CA ALA A 147 9.04 -10.48 22.34
C ALA A 147 8.49 -11.74 21.69
N HIS A 148 7.38 -11.62 20.96
CA HIS A 148 6.75 -12.73 20.25
C HIS A 148 7.65 -13.29 19.15
N ILE A 149 8.15 -12.43 18.26
CA ILE A 149 9.03 -12.86 17.16
C ILE A 149 10.36 -13.42 17.68
N LYS A 150 10.94 -12.84 18.76
CA LYS A 150 12.13 -13.43 19.42
C LYS A 150 11.88 -14.85 19.86
N LYS A 151 10.71 -15.11 20.44
CA LYS A 151 10.36 -16.46 20.89
C LYS A 151 10.24 -17.44 19.71
N LEU A 152 9.60 -17.01 18.60
CA LEU A 152 9.48 -17.84 17.40
C LEU A 152 10.85 -18.11 16.77
N ALA A 153 11.67 -17.08 16.58
CA ALA A 153 12.93 -17.17 15.87
C ALA A 153 14.06 -17.81 16.68
N PHE A 154 14.13 -17.56 17.99
CA PHE A 154 15.31 -17.90 18.80
C PHE A 154 15.08 -19.05 19.77
N GLU A 155 13.81 -19.30 20.17
CA GLU A 155 13.49 -20.36 21.11
C GLU A 155 12.86 -21.57 20.39
N TYR A 156 11.76 -21.35 19.66
CA TYR A 156 11.04 -22.44 18.98
C TYR A 156 11.74 -22.89 17.69
N GLN A 157 12.25 -21.94 16.90
CA GLN A 157 12.99 -22.18 15.66
C GLN A 157 12.26 -23.06 14.64
N SER A 158 10.92 -23.07 14.67
CA SER A 158 10.11 -23.74 13.64
C SER A 158 10.30 -23.02 12.31
N ILE A 159 10.40 -23.78 11.22
CA ILE A 159 10.61 -23.23 9.87
C ILE A 159 9.44 -23.51 8.93
N ASN A 160 8.43 -24.26 9.36
CA ASN A 160 7.30 -24.72 8.54
C ASN A 160 5.97 -24.06 8.89
N ASP A 161 5.99 -22.94 9.61
CA ASP A 161 4.77 -22.28 10.05
C ASP A 161 4.09 -21.49 8.91
N TRP A 162 4.82 -21.17 7.84
CA TRP A 162 4.29 -20.51 6.66
C TRP A 162 3.92 -21.53 5.57
N TYR A 163 2.90 -22.35 5.84
CA TYR A 163 2.46 -23.41 4.92
C TYR A 163 1.50 -22.95 3.81
N TRP A 164 1.29 -21.65 3.68
CA TRP A 164 0.57 -20.97 2.59
C TRP A 164 1.25 -19.63 2.29
N ILE A 165 1.21 -19.20 1.04
CA ILE A 165 2.01 -18.05 0.60
C ILE A 165 1.57 -16.73 1.21
N ASP A 166 0.29 -16.56 1.60
CA ASP A 166 -0.18 -15.35 2.28
C ASP A 166 0.59 -15.12 3.60
N ALA A 167 0.97 -16.21 4.28
CA ALA A 167 1.73 -16.14 5.53
C ALA A 167 3.08 -15.42 5.35
N ILE A 168 3.67 -15.50 4.16
CA ILE A 168 4.90 -14.78 3.83
C ILE A 168 4.69 -13.27 4.03
N HIS A 169 3.60 -12.71 3.47
CA HIS A 169 3.31 -11.29 3.67
C HIS A 169 2.95 -10.95 5.12
N MET A 170 2.13 -11.80 5.75
CA MET A 170 1.61 -11.52 7.09
C MET A 170 2.68 -11.52 8.18
N ALA A 171 3.83 -12.16 7.97
CA ALA A 171 4.87 -12.30 8.99
C ALA A 171 6.28 -11.86 8.56
N MET A 172 6.71 -12.19 7.35
CA MET A 172 8.09 -11.99 6.89
C MET A 172 8.58 -10.53 7.01
N PRO A 173 7.81 -9.49 6.65
CA PRO A 173 8.23 -8.10 6.81
C PRO A 173 8.53 -7.71 8.26
N ILE A 174 7.86 -8.33 9.24
CA ILE A 174 8.09 -8.05 10.67
C ILE A 174 9.48 -8.49 11.10
N TYR A 175 9.95 -9.65 10.61
CA TYR A 175 11.32 -10.12 10.86
C TYR A 175 12.34 -9.15 10.28
N ALA A 176 12.11 -8.66 9.05
CA ALA A 176 13.00 -7.69 8.42
C ALA A 176 13.02 -6.34 9.15
N GLN A 177 11.86 -5.84 9.58
CA GLN A 177 11.76 -4.61 10.39
C GLN A 177 12.54 -4.77 11.71
N LEU A 178 12.34 -5.85 12.44
CA LEU A 178 12.99 -6.09 13.73
C LEU A 178 14.49 -6.34 13.58
N GLY A 179 14.90 -7.13 12.57
CA GLY A 179 16.31 -7.37 12.27
C GLY A 179 17.07 -6.08 11.99
N SER A 180 16.46 -5.17 11.23
CA SER A 180 17.03 -3.85 10.97
C SER A 180 17.05 -2.95 12.21
N LEU A 181 15.96 -2.87 12.97
CA LEU A 181 15.86 -2.04 14.17
C LEU A 181 16.80 -2.48 15.30
N GLU A 182 16.92 -3.78 15.51
CA GLU A 182 17.76 -4.33 16.57
C GLU A 182 19.19 -4.64 16.12
N LYS A 183 19.46 -4.54 14.81
CA LYS A 183 20.75 -4.86 14.18
C LYS A 183 21.20 -6.29 14.52
N ASP A 184 20.27 -7.23 14.35
CA ASP A 184 20.46 -8.63 14.72
C ASP A 184 20.14 -9.55 13.53
N ASP A 185 21.20 -10.11 12.93
CA ASP A 185 21.08 -10.93 11.72
C ASP A 185 20.33 -12.25 11.94
N ARG A 186 20.13 -12.68 13.18
CA ARG A 186 19.40 -13.92 13.49
C ARG A 186 17.95 -13.86 13.05
N TYR A 187 17.35 -12.65 13.01
CA TYR A 187 16.00 -12.47 12.44
C TYR A 187 16.00 -12.79 10.95
N PHE A 188 16.97 -12.28 10.21
CA PHE A 188 17.09 -12.50 8.77
C PHE A 188 17.39 -13.97 8.45
N GLU A 189 18.27 -14.62 9.21
CA GLU A 189 18.60 -16.02 9.05
C GLU A 189 17.39 -16.93 9.26
N HIS A 190 16.61 -16.68 10.31
CA HIS A 190 15.41 -17.47 10.58
C HIS A 190 14.33 -17.22 9.52
N MET A 191 14.09 -15.95 9.18
CA MET A 191 13.18 -15.53 8.12
C MET A 191 13.50 -16.23 6.79
N TYR A 192 14.77 -16.25 6.40
CA TYR A 192 15.22 -16.91 5.17
C TYR A 192 14.93 -18.43 5.19
N LYS A 193 15.18 -19.12 6.29
CA LYS A 193 14.89 -20.54 6.42
C LYS A 193 13.40 -20.85 6.26
N MET A 194 12.52 -20.02 6.86
CA MET A 194 11.08 -20.16 6.70
C MET A 194 10.63 -19.89 5.27
N TYR A 195 11.14 -18.81 4.66
CA TYR A 195 10.86 -18.46 3.28
C TYR A 195 11.26 -19.57 2.31
N MET A 196 12.50 -20.06 2.40
CA MET A 196 13.01 -21.14 1.54
C MET A 196 12.29 -22.47 1.76
N PHE A 197 11.84 -22.73 2.99
CA PHE A 197 11.00 -23.90 3.23
C PHE A 197 9.68 -23.81 2.45
N THR A 198 9.00 -22.70 2.52
CA THR A 198 7.75 -22.46 1.78
C THR A 198 7.99 -22.47 0.27
N ARG A 199 9.07 -21.85 -0.18
CA ARG A 199 9.46 -21.75 -1.57
C ARG A 199 9.73 -23.15 -2.19
N ASP A 200 10.60 -23.93 -1.57
CA ASP A 200 11.21 -25.10 -2.21
C ASP A 200 10.72 -26.44 -1.66
N LYS A 201 10.24 -26.50 -0.42
CA LYS A 201 9.98 -27.75 0.30
C LYS A 201 8.62 -27.80 0.97
N HIS A 202 7.74 -26.90 0.65
CA HIS A 202 6.43 -26.84 1.26
C HIS A 202 5.74 -28.21 1.21
N GLY A 203 5.41 -28.73 2.36
CA GLY A 203 4.68 -29.98 2.47
C GLY A 203 5.57 -31.20 2.49
N ASP A 204 6.83 -31.07 2.87
CA ASP A 204 7.60 -32.28 3.27
C ASP A 204 6.82 -32.95 4.40
N ALA A 205 6.34 -34.15 4.10
CA ALA A 205 5.17 -34.85 4.70
C ALA A 205 5.23 -35.10 6.21
N GLY A 206 6.30 -34.74 6.88
CA GLY A 206 6.44 -34.91 8.32
C GLY A 206 6.04 -33.73 9.17
N GLN A 207 5.72 -32.59 8.57
CA GLN A 207 5.72 -31.28 9.27
C GLN A 207 4.38 -30.54 9.26
N SER A 208 3.46 -30.86 8.35
CA SER A 208 2.12 -30.28 8.38
C SER A 208 1.30 -30.92 9.50
N SER A 209 0.69 -30.13 10.37
CA SER A 209 -0.26 -30.61 11.39
C SER A 209 -1.45 -31.42 10.80
N THR A 210 -1.61 -31.35 9.47
CA THR A 210 -2.62 -32.09 8.70
C THR A 210 -2.05 -33.26 7.93
N GLY A 211 -0.73 -33.48 7.90
CA GLY A 211 -0.07 -34.62 7.21
C GLY A 211 -0.24 -34.64 5.70
N LYS A 212 -0.59 -33.48 5.06
CA LYS A 212 -1.01 -33.44 3.65
C LYS A 212 -0.02 -32.74 2.72
N GLY A 213 1.16 -32.40 3.19
CA GLY A 213 2.17 -31.83 2.32
C GLY A 213 2.79 -32.88 1.40
N LYS A 214 3.06 -32.56 0.15
CA LYS A 214 3.63 -33.47 -0.87
C LYS A 214 5.13 -33.28 -1.07
N GLY A 215 5.77 -32.36 -0.34
CA GLY A 215 7.18 -32.02 -0.57
C GLY A 215 7.44 -31.26 -1.87
N SER A 216 6.39 -30.66 -2.44
CA SER A 216 6.50 -29.87 -3.68
C SER A 216 6.85 -28.43 -3.37
N PRO A 217 7.68 -27.76 -4.19
CA PRO A 217 7.87 -26.30 -4.10
C PRO A 217 6.56 -25.58 -4.38
N LEU A 218 6.30 -24.49 -3.66
CA LEU A 218 5.19 -23.60 -4.00
C LEU A 218 5.60 -22.57 -5.08
N PHE A 219 6.89 -22.26 -5.19
CA PHE A 219 7.40 -21.44 -6.26
C PHE A 219 7.67 -22.29 -7.50
N ASN A 220 7.01 -21.96 -8.60
CA ASN A 220 7.33 -22.56 -9.89
C ASN A 220 8.38 -21.69 -10.59
N GLU A 221 9.63 -22.13 -10.59
CA GLU A 221 10.75 -21.41 -11.18
C GLU A 221 10.62 -21.23 -12.70
N ASN A 222 9.90 -22.11 -13.39
CA ASN A 222 9.70 -21.99 -14.84
C ASN A 222 8.71 -20.88 -15.20
N ASP A 223 7.71 -20.66 -14.35
CA ASP A 223 6.64 -19.68 -14.60
C ASP A 223 6.85 -18.38 -13.80
N GLY A 224 7.78 -18.35 -12.81
CA GLY A 224 8.03 -17.21 -11.96
C GLY A 224 6.86 -16.88 -11.02
N LEU A 225 5.96 -17.82 -10.76
CA LEU A 225 4.73 -17.63 -10.00
C LEU A 225 4.58 -18.69 -8.90
N TRP A 226 3.68 -18.43 -7.95
CA TRP A 226 3.46 -19.25 -6.76
C TRP A 226 2.11 -19.94 -6.77
N TYR A 227 2.08 -21.23 -6.42
CA TYR A 227 0.89 -21.92 -5.95
C TYR A 227 0.57 -21.44 -4.54
N ARG A 228 -0.73 -21.28 -4.21
CA ARG A 228 -1.12 -20.74 -2.90
C ARG A 228 -0.70 -21.63 -1.73
N ASP A 229 -0.92 -22.94 -1.87
CA ASP A 229 -0.51 -23.99 -0.91
C ASP A 229 -0.57 -25.36 -1.59
N TYR A 230 -0.26 -26.41 -0.84
CA TYR A 230 -0.24 -27.80 -1.34
C TYR A 230 -1.59 -28.32 -1.91
N GLN A 231 -2.70 -27.62 -1.71
CA GLN A 231 -4.00 -27.99 -2.27
C GLN A 231 -4.16 -27.50 -3.70
N PHE A 232 -3.38 -26.49 -4.09
CA PHE A 232 -3.47 -25.81 -5.37
C PHE A 232 -2.23 -26.04 -6.27
N ASP A 233 -1.23 -26.80 -5.78
CA ASP A 233 -0.13 -27.27 -6.61
C ASP A 233 -0.59 -28.39 -7.57
N PRO A 234 0.17 -28.74 -8.63
CA PRO A 234 -0.20 -29.84 -9.51
C PRO A 234 -0.47 -31.16 -8.77
N PRO A 235 -1.52 -31.90 -9.13
CA PRO A 235 -2.30 -31.80 -10.38
C PRO A 235 -3.53 -30.86 -10.33
N TYR A 236 -3.63 -29.98 -9.36
CA TYR A 236 -4.71 -28.99 -9.36
C TYR A 236 -4.50 -28.00 -10.52
N THR A 237 -5.57 -27.65 -11.21
CA THR A 237 -5.56 -26.73 -12.35
C THR A 237 -6.54 -25.59 -12.11
N ASP A 238 -6.36 -24.50 -12.84
CA ASP A 238 -7.34 -23.43 -12.91
C ASP A 238 -8.73 -23.95 -13.32
N LYS A 239 -9.79 -23.38 -12.80
CA LYS A 239 -11.16 -23.88 -13.07
C LYS A 239 -11.80 -23.31 -14.33
N VAL A 240 -11.22 -22.24 -14.87
CA VAL A 240 -11.63 -21.65 -16.16
C VAL A 240 -10.72 -22.16 -17.28
N GLU A 241 -9.42 -22.06 -17.09
CA GLU A 241 -8.40 -22.60 -18.00
C GLU A 241 -7.90 -23.94 -17.45
N THR A 242 -8.66 -25.00 -17.65
CA THR A 242 -8.45 -26.32 -17.00
C THR A 242 -7.16 -27.04 -17.38
N ASP A 243 -6.43 -26.57 -18.36
CA ASP A 243 -5.09 -27.02 -18.73
C ASP A 243 -3.95 -26.17 -18.15
N LYS A 244 -4.30 -25.11 -17.39
CA LYS A 244 -3.32 -24.19 -16.81
C LYS A 244 -3.16 -24.40 -15.30
N PRO A 245 -1.98 -24.08 -14.75
CA PRO A 245 -1.77 -24.02 -13.30
C PRO A 245 -2.67 -23.00 -12.62
N CYS A 246 -2.99 -23.22 -11.33
CA CYS A 246 -3.78 -22.28 -10.55
C CYS A 246 -2.86 -21.25 -9.87
N TYR A 247 -2.70 -20.07 -10.46
CA TYR A 247 -1.95 -18.96 -9.90
C TYR A 247 -2.89 -17.83 -9.46
N TRP A 248 -3.21 -17.80 -8.19
CA TRP A 248 -4.10 -16.80 -7.61
C TRP A 248 -3.42 -15.44 -7.52
N SER A 249 -4.04 -14.41 -8.09
CA SER A 249 -3.48 -13.07 -8.22
C SER A 249 -3.09 -12.46 -6.88
N ARG A 250 -4.04 -12.29 -5.95
CA ARG A 250 -3.75 -11.73 -4.63
C ARG A 250 -2.72 -12.54 -3.85
N GLY A 251 -2.75 -13.87 -3.94
CA GLY A 251 -1.75 -14.73 -3.30
C GLY A 251 -0.33 -14.42 -3.79
N ASN A 252 -0.14 -14.32 -5.11
CA ASN A 252 1.13 -13.88 -5.70
C ASN A 252 1.47 -12.44 -5.29
N GLY A 253 0.48 -11.56 -5.22
CA GLY A 253 0.66 -10.20 -4.74
C GLY A 253 1.22 -10.13 -3.32
N TRP A 254 0.76 -11.00 -2.44
CA TRP A 254 1.28 -11.09 -1.08
C TRP A 254 2.77 -11.41 -1.05
N VAL A 255 3.22 -12.41 -1.79
CA VAL A 255 4.65 -12.75 -1.84
C VAL A 255 5.46 -11.60 -2.45
N TYR A 256 4.97 -11.03 -3.55
CA TYR A 256 5.67 -9.97 -4.26
C TYR A 256 5.90 -8.73 -3.39
N THR A 257 4.87 -8.31 -2.64
CA THR A 257 5.01 -7.19 -1.70
C THR A 257 5.76 -7.56 -0.43
N ALA A 258 5.72 -8.80 0.03
CA ALA A 258 6.59 -9.24 1.13
C ALA A 258 8.07 -9.14 0.74
N LEU A 259 8.45 -9.56 -0.47
CA LEU A 259 9.80 -9.38 -0.99
C LEU A 259 10.18 -7.91 -1.08
N MET A 260 9.29 -7.07 -1.60
CA MET A 260 9.46 -5.61 -1.61
C MET A 260 9.74 -5.08 -0.20
N ARG A 261 8.91 -5.43 0.79
CA ARG A 261 9.05 -4.96 2.17
C ARG A 261 10.35 -5.44 2.81
N VAL A 262 10.75 -6.68 2.57
CA VAL A 262 12.05 -7.19 3.02
C VAL A 262 13.19 -6.38 2.42
N LEU A 263 13.17 -6.13 1.12
CA LEU A 263 14.21 -5.36 0.42
C LEU A 263 14.25 -3.88 0.87
N GLN A 264 13.12 -3.32 1.33
CA GLN A 264 13.06 -1.97 1.92
C GLN A 264 13.76 -1.89 3.28
N TYR A 265 13.68 -2.93 4.10
CA TYR A 265 14.20 -2.90 5.46
C TYR A 265 15.57 -3.57 5.60
N ALA A 266 15.87 -4.57 4.76
CA ALA A 266 17.10 -5.34 4.86
C ALA A 266 18.33 -4.48 4.51
N PRO A 267 19.34 -4.42 5.38
CA PRO A 267 20.63 -3.79 5.05
C PRO A 267 21.26 -4.40 3.80
N ASP A 268 22.11 -3.64 3.10
CA ASP A 268 22.79 -4.17 1.91
C ASP A 268 23.73 -5.35 2.21
N THR A 269 24.14 -5.47 3.46
CA THR A 269 25.03 -6.53 3.94
C THR A 269 24.29 -7.77 4.44
N VAL A 270 22.95 -7.78 4.41
CA VAL A 270 22.19 -8.94 4.90
C VAL A 270 22.44 -10.15 4.02
N CYS A 271 22.64 -11.30 4.66
CA CYS A 271 22.79 -12.57 3.95
C CYS A 271 21.54 -12.91 3.14
N HIS A 272 21.75 -13.57 2.02
CA HIS A 272 20.68 -14.05 1.13
C HIS A 272 19.85 -12.98 0.43
N LYS A 273 20.28 -11.71 0.43
CA LYS A 273 19.56 -10.62 -0.26
C LYS A 273 19.42 -10.91 -1.76
N GLU A 274 20.41 -11.53 -2.36
CA GLU A 274 20.43 -11.91 -3.77
C GLU A 274 19.29 -12.87 -4.13
N GLN A 275 18.92 -13.78 -3.22
CA GLN A 275 17.78 -14.69 -3.46
C GLN A 275 16.46 -13.93 -3.52
N TYR A 276 16.25 -12.97 -2.61
CA TYR A 276 15.04 -12.13 -2.63
C TYR A 276 14.95 -11.29 -3.90
N ILE A 277 16.09 -10.73 -4.34
CA ILE A 277 16.17 -9.96 -5.60
C ILE A 277 15.88 -10.87 -6.80
N ALA A 278 16.45 -12.08 -6.83
CA ALA A 278 16.24 -13.02 -7.92
C ALA A 278 14.77 -13.43 -8.05
N ASP A 279 14.13 -13.80 -6.94
CA ASP A 279 12.71 -14.18 -6.93
C ASP A 279 11.81 -12.99 -7.25
N PHE A 280 12.11 -11.80 -6.71
CA PHE A 280 11.39 -10.56 -7.03
C PHE A 280 11.47 -10.23 -8.53
N THR A 281 12.64 -10.39 -9.15
CA THR A 281 12.83 -10.12 -10.56
C THR A 281 12.11 -11.15 -11.45
N ALA A 282 12.19 -12.43 -11.11
CA ALA A 282 11.48 -13.50 -11.81
C ALA A 282 9.96 -13.30 -11.75
N MET A 283 9.44 -12.95 -10.57
CA MET A 283 8.03 -12.60 -10.41
C MET A 283 7.65 -11.36 -11.23
N SER A 284 8.50 -10.33 -11.26
CA SER A 284 8.22 -9.11 -12.04
C SER A 284 8.05 -9.40 -13.53
N GLU A 285 8.91 -10.25 -14.09
CA GLU A 285 8.81 -10.67 -15.48
C GLU A 285 7.51 -11.44 -15.77
N ALA A 286 7.20 -12.42 -14.94
CA ALA A 286 5.97 -13.21 -15.06
C ALA A 286 4.71 -12.34 -14.90
N LEU A 287 4.70 -11.45 -13.93
CA LEU A 287 3.57 -10.55 -13.66
C LEU A 287 3.38 -9.55 -14.81
N ALA A 288 4.44 -8.99 -15.37
CA ALA A 288 4.33 -8.11 -16.53
C ALA A 288 3.64 -8.79 -17.72
N ALA A 289 3.94 -10.08 -17.95
CA ALA A 289 3.32 -10.87 -19.01
C ALA A 289 1.82 -11.18 -18.74
N CYS A 290 1.37 -11.15 -17.48
CA CYS A 290 -0.03 -11.41 -17.09
C CYS A 290 -0.91 -10.15 -17.06
N GLN A 291 -0.35 -8.95 -17.25
CA GLN A 291 -1.13 -7.71 -17.20
C GLN A 291 -2.10 -7.60 -18.38
N ARG A 292 -3.35 -7.32 -18.08
CA ARG A 292 -4.41 -7.12 -19.08
C ARG A 292 -4.25 -5.79 -19.84
N GLU A 293 -4.89 -5.72 -20.99
CA GLU A 293 -4.91 -4.48 -21.78
C GLU A 293 -5.56 -3.29 -21.04
N ASP A 294 -6.52 -3.58 -20.16
CA ASP A 294 -7.20 -2.56 -19.37
C ASP A 294 -6.41 -2.05 -18.16
N GLY A 295 -5.23 -2.58 -17.92
CA GLY A 295 -4.30 -2.18 -16.87
C GLY A 295 -4.37 -3.00 -15.60
N PHE A 296 -5.47 -3.70 -15.36
CA PHE A 296 -5.59 -4.61 -14.22
C PHE A 296 -4.84 -5.92 -14.45
N TRP A 297 -4.67 -6.67 -13.38
CA TRP A 297 -4.40 -8.10 -13.43
C TRP A 297 -5.69 -8.88 -13.16
N PRO A 298 -5.83 -10.09 -13.73
CA PRO A 298 -7.00 -10.92 -13.52
C PRO A 298 -6.96 -11.59 -12.14
N VAL A 299 -8.07 -12.13 -11.69
CA VAL A 299 -8.16 -12.93 -10.44
C VAL A 299 -7.25 -14.15 -10.49
N SER A 300 -7.18 -14.83 -11.65
CA SER A 300 -6.23 -15.89 -11.95
C SER A 300 -5.20 -15.42 -12.96
N LEU A 301 -3.92 -15.50 -12.61
CA LEU A 301 -2.83 -15.07 -13.50
C LEU A 301 -2.65 -16.01 -14.70
N ALA A 302 -3.14 -17.24 -14.64
CA ALA A 302 -3.15 -18.18 -15.75
C ALA A 302 -4.33 -18.01 -16.70
N ALA A 303 -5.40 -17.34 -16.25
CA ALA A 303 -6.65 -17.17 -16.98
C ALA A 303 -7.05 -15.69 -17.05
N PRO A 304 -7.13 -15.08 -18.23
CA PRO A 304 -7.44 -13.66 -18.37
C PRO A 304 -8.91 -13.32 -18.09
N THR A 305 -9.80 -14.32 -18.04
CA THR A 305 -11.23 -14.17 -17.78
C THR A 305 -11.55 -14.16 -16.30
N ASN A 306 -12.58 -13.43 -15.92
CA ASN A 306 -13.03 -13.38 -14.53
C ASN A 306 -13.98 -14.53 -14.20
N TYR A 307 -13.91 -15.01 -12.96
CA TYR A 307 -14.83 -15.99 -12.43
C TYR A 307 -16.18 -15.33 -12.09
N GLY A 308 -17.23 -15.77 -12.73
CA GLY A 308 -18.59 -15.65 -12.20
C GLY A 308 -19.41 -14.41 -12.53
N SER A 309 -18.96 -13.46 -13.36
CA SER A 309 -19.77 -12.30 -13.74
C SER A 309 -19.50 -11.84 -15.17
N ALA A 310 -20.57 -11.64 -15.94
CA ALA A 310 -20.50 -11.08 -17.29
C ALA A 310 -20.03 -9.60 -17.31
N GLU A 311 -20.08 -8.89 -16.18
CA GLU A 311 -19.65 -7.50 -16.07
C GLU A 311 -18.16 -7.36 -15.79
N ALA A 312 -17.54 -8.41 -15.30
CA ALA A 312 -16.22 -8.36 -14.78
C ALA A 312 -15.29 -9.31 -15.54
N GLU A 313 -15.11 -9.06 -16.83
CA GLU A 313 -14.03 -9.74 -17.54
C GLU A 313 -12.66 -9.36 -16.92
N GLY A 314 -12.45 -9.80 -15.70
CA GLY A 314 -11.18 -9.96 -15.09
C GLY A 314 -10.54 -8.91 -14.22
N PRO A 315 -11.01 -7.64 -14.03
CA PRO A 315 -10.30 -6.73 -13.14
C PRO A 315 -10.33 -7.23 -11.70
N GLU A 316 -9.16 -7.22 -11.04
CA GLU A 316 -9.05 -7.51 -9.61
C GLU A 316 -8.13 -6.48 -8.96
N THR A 317 -8.66 -5.74 -8.00
CA THR A 317 -8.00 -4.56 -7.42
C THR A 317 -6.86 -4.90 -6.48
N SER A 318 -7.04 -5.88 -5.59
CA SER A 318 -6.05 -6.13 -4.54
C SER A 318 -4.73 -6.66 -5.10
N GLY A 319 -4.76 -7.64 -5.99
CA GLY A 319 -3.57 -8.13 -6.68
C GLY A 319 -2.93 -7.06 -7.56
N THR A 320 -3.76 -6.33 -8.34
CA THR A 320 -3.26 -5.21 -9.16
C THR A 320 -2.51 -4.18 -8.33
N ALA A 321 -3.05 -3.76 -7.18
CA ALA A 321 -2.42 -2.80 -6.31
C ALA A 321 -1.06 -3.30 -5.76
N LEU A 322 -1.01 -4.56 -5.32
CA LEU A 322 0.22 -5.17 -4.83
C LEU A 322 1.31 -5.27 -5.92
N PHE A 323 0.92 -5.58 -7.16
CA PHE A 323 1.87 -5.64 -8.29
C PHE A 323 2.38 -4.25 -8.67
N VAL A 324 1.49 -3.25 -8.69
CA VAL A 324 1.88 -1.86 -8.91
C VAL A 324 2.86 -1.39 -7.83
N ALA A 325 2.58 -1.68 -6.55
CA ALA A 325 3.47 -1.33 -5.44
C ALA A 325 4.87 -1.92 -5.62
N GLY A 326 4.96 -3.23 -5.87
CA GLY A 326 6.24 -3.91 -6.04
C GLY A 326 7.00 -3.41 -7.25
N MET A 327 6.36 -3.25 -8.42
CA MET A 327 7.03 -2.74 -9.62
C MET A 327 7.50 -1.29 -9.44
N ALA A 328 6.70 -0.41 -8.82
CA ALA A 328 7.09 0.97 -8.52
C ALA A 328 8.33 1.02 -7.63
N TYR A 329 8.35 0.21 -6.56
CA TYR A 329 9.52 0.04 -5.71
C TYR A 329 10.74 -0.47 -6.49
N GLY A 330 10.56 -1.53 -7.29
CA GLY A 330 11.63 -2.15 -8.07
C GLY A 330 12.32 -1.16 -9.02
N ILE A 331 11.54 -0.30 -9.69
CA ILE A 331 12.07 0.78 -10.53
C ILE A 331 12.83 1.80 -9.67
N ARG A 332 12.21 2.29 -8.61
CA ARG A 332 12.82 3.32 -7.75
C ARG A 332 14.11 2.86 -7.08
N SER A 333 14.18 1.58 -6.70
CA SER A 333 15.37 0.97 -6.09
C SER A 333 16.46 0.56 -7.11
N GLY A 334 16.19 0.67 -8.40
CA GLY A 334 17.11 0.25 -9.46
C GLY A 334 17.21 -1.27 -9.67
N ILE A 335 16.32 -2.05 -9.04
CA ILE A 335 16.25 -3.52 -9.24
C ILE A 335 15.60 -3.83 -10.60
N LEU A 336 14.60 -3.05 -10.99
CA LEU A 336 13.89 -3.22 -12.26
C LEU A 336 14.23 -2.10 -13.24
N ASP A 337 14.38 -2.47 -14.51
CA ASP A 337 14.58 -1.50 -15.60
C ASP A 337 13.32 -0.64 -15.81
N SER A 338 13.46 0.67 -15.68
CA SER A 338 12.33 1.59 -15.80
C SER A 338 11.70 1.59 -17.18
N THR A 339 12.47 1.40 -18.24
CA THR A 339 11.94 1.36 -19.63
C THR A 339 10.97 0.20 -19.81
N THR A 340 11.27 -0.93 -19.20
CA THR A 340 10.45 -2.14 -19.28
C THR A 340 9.22 -2.05 -18.38
N TYR A 341 9.39 -1.63 -17.11
CA TYR A 341 8.35 -1.80 -16.10
C TYR A 341 7.50 -0.56 -15.83
N MET A 342 7.98 0.66 -16.17
CA MET A 342 7.19 1.89 -15.99
C MET A 342 5.84 1.84 -16.73
N PRO A 343 5.72 1.34 -17.97
CA PRO A 343 4.44 1.24 -18.65
C PRO A 343 3.41 0.39 -17.87
N HIS A 344 3.86 -0.67 -17.18
CA HIS A 344 3.00 -1.52 -16.36
C HIS A 344 2.51 -0.80 -15.11
N VAL A 345 3.39 -0.07 -14.43
CA VAL A 345 3.03 0.74 -13.26
C VAL A 345 2.01 1.81 -13.64
N VAL A 346 2.30 2.58 -14.69
CA VAL A 346 1.42 3.66 -15.18
C VAL A 346 0.04 3.11 -15.53
N LYS A 347 0.00 2.04 -16.31
CA LYS A 347 -1.25 1.43 -16.77
C LYS A 347 -2.06 0.87 -15.60
N GLY A 348 -1.41 0.17 -14.67
CA GLY A 348 -2.06 -0.42 -13.50
C GLY A 348 -2.57 0.65 -12.52
N TRP A 349 -1.75 1.65 -12.20
CA TRP A 349 -2.15 2.72 -11.30
C TRP A 349 -3.31 3.56 -11.86
N ASN A 350 -3.24 3.92 -13.13
CA ASN A 350 -4.33 4.61 -13.81
C ASN A 350 -5.63 3.79 -13.83
N ALA A 351 -5.55 2.48 -14.05
CA ALA A 351 -6.73 1.61 -13.99
C ALA A 351 -7.34 1.57 -12.59
N LEU A 352 -6.53 1.46 -11.55
CA LEU A 352 -6.99 1.53 -10.16
C LEU A 352 -7.70 2.86 -9.88
N CYS A 353 -7.08 4.00 -10.18
CA CYS A 353 -7.63 5.31 -9.86
C CYS A 353 -8.89 5.65 -10.64
N HIS A 354 -8.92 5.38 -11.95
CA HIS A 354 -10.01 5.85 -12.81
C HIS A 354 -11.14 4.84 -13.03
N ARG A 355 -10.92 3.56 -12.69
CA ARG A 355 -11.92 2.53 -12.92
C ARG A 355 -12.37 1.83 -11.64
N ALA A 356 -11.45 1.60 -10.68
CA ALA A 356 -11.83 0.95 -9.43
C ALA A 356 -12.33 1.97 -8.39
N VAL A 357 -11.75 3.16 -8.30
CA VAL A 357 -12.21 4.21 -7.37
C VAL A 357 -13.48 4.87 -7.91
N ALA A 358 -14.52 4.93 -7.08
CA ALA A 358 -15.74 5.67 -7.35
C ALA A 358 -15.61 7.13 -6.89
N ASP A 359 -16.54 7.99 -7.32
CA ASP A 359 -16.52 9.44 -7.02
C ASP A 359 -16.58 9.76 -5.52
N ASP A 360 -17.20 8.87 -4.72
CA ASP A 360 -17.28 8.99 -3.26
C ASP A 360 -16.08 8.37 -2.51
N GLY A 361 -15.17 7.71 -3.23
CA GLY A 361 -14.00 7.03 -2.70
C GLY A 361 -14.18 5.53 -2.46
N PHE A 362 -15.34 4.95 -2.75
CA PHE A 362 -15.51 3.50 -2.70
C PHE A 362 -14.52 2.80 -3.65
N LEU A 363 -13.87 1.74 -3.19
CA LEU A 363 -12.92 0.96 -3.97
C LEU A 363 -13.56 -0.34 -4.45
N GLY A 364 -13.87 -0.40 -5.73
CA GLY A 364 -14.48 -1.56 -6.36
C GLY A 364 -13.51 -2.62 -6.86
N TYR A 365 -14.05 -3.69 -7.43
CA TYR A 365 -13.32 -4.85 -7.98
C TYR A 365 -12.38 -5.55 -7.01
N VAL A 366 -12.63 -5.47 -5.71
CA VAL A 366 -11.87 -6.21 -4.69
C VAL A 366 -12.48 -7.60 -4.56
N GLN A 367 -11.69 -8.64 -4.83
CA GLN A 367 -12.08 -10.02 -4.55
C GLN A 367 -12.20 -10.25 -3.04
N GLY A 368 -13.27 -10.88 -2.59
CA GLY A 368 -13.45 -11.26 -1.18
C GLY A 368 -12.35 -12.16 -0.63
N THR A 369 -12.39 -12.40 0.67
CA THR A 369 -11.46 -13.33 1.31
C THR A 369 -11.56 -14.72 0.72
N GLY A 370 -10.44 -15.43 0.67
CA GLY A 370 -10.35 -16.72 0.03
C GLY A 370 -8.92 -17.23 -0.09
N SER A 371 -8.76 -18.32 -0.83
CA SER A 371 -7.47 -18.98 -1.05
C SER A 371 -7.19 -19.33 -2.51
N LYS A 372 -8.11 -18.99 -3.39
CA LYS A 372 -8.03 -19.33 -4.81
C LYS A 372 -8.91 -18.37 -5.66
N PRO A 373 -8.78 -18.39 -6.98
CA PRO A 373 -9.54 -17.52 -7.86
C PRO A 373 -11.07 -17.60 -7.72
N GLU A 374 -11.61 -18.77 -7.41
CA GLU A 374 -13.07 -18.98 -7.31
C GLU A 374 -13.68 -18.45 -6.02
N ASP A 375 -12.88 -18.19 -5.00
CA ASP A 375 -13.38 -17.69 -3.72
C ASP A 375 -13.67 -16.18 -3.79
N GLY A 376 -14.51 -15.70 -2.88
CA GLY A 376 -14.80 -14.27 -2.73
C GLY A 376 -15.43 -13.60 -3.94
N GLN A 377 -16.19 -14.33 -4.72
CA GLN A 377 -16.94 -13.87 -5.88
C GLN A 377 -18.34 -13.35 -5.50
N PRO A 378 -18.95 -12.47 -6.29
CA PRO A 378 -18.47 -11.89 -7.55
C PRO A 378 -17.46 -10.74 -7.32
N VAL A 379 -16.54 -10.53 -8.26
CA VAL A 379 -15.67 -9.35 -8.28
C VAL A 379 -16.27 -8.32 -9.22
N THR A 380 -16.93 -7.31 -8.67
CA THR A 380 -17.61 -6.26 -9.43
C THR A 380 -17.24 -4.87 -8.92
N ARG A 381 -17.58 -3.85 -9.71
CA ARG A 381 -17.29 -2.46 -9.33
C ARG A 381 -17.98 -2.02 -8.04
N THR A 382 -19.11 -2.63 -7.67
CA THR A 382 -19.98 -2.18 -6.57
C THR A 382 -20.15 -3.18 -5.45
N HIS A 383 -19.63 -4.40 -5.61
CA HIS A 383 -19.74 -5.42 -4.59
C HIS A 383 -18.72 -5.22 -3.47
N VAL A 384 -19.19 -5.28 -2.23
CA VAL A 384 -18.34 -5.31 -1.04
C VAL A 384 -18.25 -6.76 -0.58
N PRO A 385 -17.14 -7.42 -0.81
CA PRO A 385 -16.93 -8.75 -0.25
C PRO A 385 -16.45 -8.63 1.19
N ASP A 386 -17.11 -9.24 2.14
CA ASP A 386 -16.75 -9.25 3.56
C ASP A 386 -16.66 -7.83 4.17
N PHE A 387 -15.46 -7.23 4.19
CA PHE A 387 -15.18 -5.94 4.77
C PHE A 387 -14.19 -5.14 3.89
N GLU A 388 -14.29 -3.83 3.87
CA GLU A 388 -13.55 -2.96 2.94
C GLU A 388 -12.14 -2.60 3.42
N ASP A 389 -11.48 -3.40 4.24
CA ASP A 389 -10.22 -3.02 4.87
C ASP A 389 -8.95 -3.42 4.06
N PHE A 390 -8.74 -4.70 3.79
CA PHE A 390 -7.48 -5.15 3.17
C PHE A 390 -7.28 -4.63 1.74
N GLY A 391 -8.36 -4.52 0.95
CA GLY A 391 -8.29 -3.98 -0.41
C GLY A 391 -7.82 -2.53 -0.42
N ILE A 392 -8.33 -1.73 0.52
CA ILE A 392 -7.89 -0.35 0.73
C ILE A 392 -6.44 -0.31 1.18
N GLY A 393 -6.02 -1.21 2.08
CA GLY A 393 -4.62 -1.33 2.49
C GLY A 393 -3.68 -1.58 1.32
N CYS A 394 -4.03 -2.52 0.43
CA CYS A 394 -3.27 -2.78 -0.81
C CYS A 394 -3.19 -1.53 -1.70
N PHE A 395 -4.31 -0.81 -1.88
CA PHE A 395 -4.35 0.41 -2.67
C PHE A 395 -3.47 1.51 -2.08
N LEU A 396 -3.52 1.73 -0.77
CA LEU A 396 -2.68 2.72 -0.08
C LEU A 396 -1.19 2.37 -0.13
N LEU A 397 -0.85 1.08 -0.08
CA LEU A 397 0.53 0.62 -0.26
C LEU A 397 1.04 0.94 -1.66
N ALA A 398 0.21 0.69 -2.69
CA ALA A 398 0.51 1.08 -4.07
C ALA A 398 0.65 2.60 -4.22
N ALA A 399 -0.27 3.36 -3.63
CA ALA A 399 -0.20 4.83 -3.64
C ALA A 399 1.11 5.35 -3.04
N ALA A 400 1.56 4.77 -1.92
CA ALA A 400 2.80 5.17 -1.28
C ALA A 400 4.03 4.94 -2.17
N GLU A 401 4.11 3.79 -2.86
CA GLU A 401 5.25 3.49 -3.73
C GLU A 401 5.20 4.28 -5.05
N VAL A 402 4.00 4.49 -5.62
CA VAL A 402 3.83 5.36 -6.80
C VAL A 402 4.16 6.81 -6.48
N TYR A 403 3.77 7.30 -5.29
CA TYR A 403 4.12 8.65 -4.83
C TYR A 403 5.64 8.82 -4.77
N GLN A 404 6.36 7.90 -4.11
CA GLN A 404 7.81 7.93 -4.02
C GLN A 404 8.50 7.80 -5.39
N LEU A 405 7.93 7.00 -6.29
CA LEU A 405 8.43 6.91 -7.66
C LEU A 405 8.25 8.23 -8.40
N GLY A 406 7.14 8.93 -8.23
CA GLY A 406 6.87 10.25 -8.78
C GLY A 406 7.84 11.34 -8.30
N GLU A 407 8.36 11.22 -7.06
CA GLU A 407 9.36 12.15 -6.53
C GLU A 407 10.75 12.00 -7.20
N VAL A 408 11.08 10.81 -7.69
CA VAL A 408 12.41 10.53 -8.29
C VAL A 408 12.40 10.52 -9.82
N VAL A 409 11.24 10.39 -10.43
CA VAL A 409 11.07 10.52 -11.88
C VAL A 409 10.84 11.99 -12.20
N PRO A 410 11.79 12.69 -12.85
CA PRO A 410 11.59 14.08 -13.20
C PRO A 410 10.33 14.22 -14.04
N ASP A 411 9.45 15.14 -13.65
CA ASP A 411 8.44 15.61 -14.58
C ASP A 411 9.15 16.11 -15.83
N GLU A 412 8.99 15.43 -16.96
CA GLU A 412 9.38 16.02 -18.23
C GLU A 412 8.61 17.33 -18.34
N PRO A 413 9.30 18.47 -18.51
CA PRO A 413 8.61 19.75 -18.59
C PRO A 413 7.56 19.64 -19.69
N SER A 414 6.30 19.77 -19.32
CA SER A 414 5.25 19.91 -20.33
C SER A 414 5.64 21.07 -21.25
N ALA A 415 5.28 21.02 -22.53
CA ALA A 415 5.55 22.12 -23.45
C ALA A 415 5.00 23.48 -22.92
N ILE A 416 4.03 23.44 -22.00
CA ILE A 416 3.47 24.58 -21.28
C ILE A 416 4.46 25.07 -20.21
N GLN A 417 5.11 24.19 -19.43
CA GLN A 417 6.13 24.60 -18.45
C GLN A 417 7.42 25.11 -19.11
N ALA A 418 7.76 24.61 -20.29
CA ALA A 418 8.89 25.14 -21.06
C ALA A 418 8.64 26.59 -21.53
N THR A 419 7.39 27.00 -21.71
CA THR A 419 7.02 28.41 -22.00
C THR A 419 6.91 29.26 -20.74
N GLU A 420 6.52 28.68 -19.59
CA GLU A 420 6.43 29.37 -18.30
C GLU A 420 7.79 29.61 -17.66
N SER A 421 8.76 28.68 -17.85
CA SER A 421 10.13 28.84 -17.31
C SER A 421 10.92 30.02 -17.90
N LEU A 422 10.39 30.69 -18.92
CA LEU A 422 10.97 31.92 -19.53
C LEU A 422 10.31 33.21 -19.02
N ARG A 423 9.26 33.14 -18.20
CA ARG A 423 8.63 34.32 -17.62
C ARG A 423 9.42 34.80 -16.40
N THR A 424 9.97 35.99 -16.47
CA THR A 424 10.58 36.63 -15.30
C THR A 424 9.52 37.41 -14.55
N PRO A 425 9.28 37.16 -13.26
CA PRO A 425 8.32 37.96 -12.51
C PRO A 425 8.80 39.40 -12.40
N VAL A 426 7.91 40.34 -12.60
CA VAL A 426 8.19 41.77 -12.44
C VAL A 426 8.18 42.17 -10.95
N ARG A 427 7.56 41.36 -10.11
CA ARG A 427 7.53 41.55 -8.66
C ARG A 427 7.42 40.23 -7.93
N THR A 428 8.27 40.02 -6.91
CA THR A 428 8.20 38.87 -5.99
C THR A 428 8.00 39.37 -4.56
N GLU A 429 6.99 38.87 -3.89
CA GLU A 429 6.66 39.16 -2.49
C GLU A 429 6.75 37.87 -1.68
N TYR A 430 7.24 37.96 -0.45
CA TYR A 430 7.44 36.80 0.44
C TYR A 430 6.47 36.89 1.62
N PHE A 431 5.91 35.77 2.02
CA PHE A 431 5.01 35.66 3.17
C PHE A 431 5.38 34.46 4.03
N SER A 432 5.19 34.57 5.34
CA SER A 432 5.19 33.43 6.24
C SER A 432 3.99 32.51 5.96
N ILE A 433 4.01 31.30 6.50
CA ILE A 433 2.90 30.35 6.41
C ILE A 433 1.57 30.91 6.95
N ASN A 434 1.64 31.91 7.84
CA ASN A 434 0.48 32.60 8.42
C ASN A 434 0.07 33.86 7.62
N GLY A 435 0.63 34.06 6.42
CA GLY A 435 0.30 35.22 5.57
C GLY A 435 0.97 36.53 5.98
N THR A 436 1.91 36.56 6.94
CA THR A 436 2.63 37.75 7.35
C THR A 436 3.69 38.10 6.29
N PRO A 437 3.73 39.36 5.75
CA PRO A 437 4.75 39.76 4.79
C PRO A 437 6.18 39.62 5.36
N LEU A 438 7.11 39.17 4.53
CA LEU A 438 8.53 39.00 4.84
C LEU A 438 9.36 39.86 3.86
N GLN A 439 10.50 40.36 4.29
CA GLN A 439 11.41 41.12 3.41
C GLN A 439 12.28 40.21 2.52
N ALA A 440 12.48 38.94 2.93
CA ALA A 440 13.20 37.93 2.20
C ALA A 440 12.72 36.51 2.64
N PRO A 441 13.07 35.45 1.91
CA PRO A 441 12.76 34.08 2.32
C PRO A 441 13.32 33.80 3.71
N ALA A 442 12.46 33.31 4.62
CA ALA A 442 12.87 32.91 5.97
C ALA A 442 13.25 31.41 6.00
N HIS A 443 13.93 30.99 7.06
CA HIS A 443 14.14 29.56 7.34
C HIS A 443 12.81 28.85 7.52
N GLY A 444 12.71 27.66 6.98
CA GLY A 444 11.46 26.90 6.93
C GLY A 444 10.64 27.21 5.67
N VAL A 445 9.32 27.26 5.82
CA VAL A 445 8.40 27.45 4.69
C VAL A 445 8.11 28.93 4.46
N THR A 446 8.40 29.40 3.25
CA THR A 446 8.04 30.73 2.77
C THR A 446 7.07 30.60 1.58
N ILE A 447 6.00 31.38 1.58
CA ILE A 447 5.09 31.52 0.43
C ILE A 447 5.61 32.66 -0.43
N LEU A 448 5.83 32.39 -1.72
CA LEU A 448 6.18 33.38 -2.72
C LEU A 448 4.91 33.79 -3.47
N LYS A 449 4.74 35.04 -3.68
CA LYS A 449 3.75 35.61 -4.59
C LYS A 449 4.49 36.32 -5.69
N GLU A 450 4.38 35.83 -6.91
CA GLU A 450 5.06 36.35 -8.09
C GLU A 450 4.03 37.01 -9.01
N THR A 451 4.30 38.25 -9.42
CA THR A 451 3.45 38.98 -10.35
C THR A 451 4.20 39.17 -11.66
N TYR A 452 3.57 38.86 -12.77
CA TYR A 452 4.13 38.91 -14.11
C TYR A 452 3.68 40.16 -14.88
N SER A 453 4.35 40.44 -15.98
CA SER A 453 4.09 41.68 -16.80
C SER A 453 2.70 41.70 -17.44
N ASP A 454 2.05 40.55 -17.57
CA ASP A 454 0.67 40.45 -18.09
C ASP A 454 -0.41 40.59 -17.00
N GLY A 455 0.02 40.87 -15.75
CA GLY A 455 -0.87 41.00 -14.59
C GLY A 455 -1.22 39.68 -13.92
N THR A 456 -0.71 38.53 -14.41
CA THR A 456 -0.88 37.23 -13.78
C THR A 456 -0.17 37.19 -12.42
N VAL A 457 -0.79 36.54 -11.43
CA VAL A 457 -0.22 36.37 -10.08
C VAL A 457 -0.16 34.90 -9.77
N GLU A 458 1.04 34.42 -9.43
CA GLU A 458 1.28 33.03 -9.02
C GLU A 458 1.72 32.96 -7.58
N TYR A 459 1.36 31.87 -6.92
CA TYR A 459 1.79 31.55 -5.56
C TYR A 459 2.55 30.24 -5.55
N SER A 460 3.75 30.26 -4.98
CA SER A 460 4.55 29.06 -4.81
C SER A 460 5.06 28.91 -3.38
N LYS A 461 5.47 27.71 -3.01
CA LYS A 461 6.01 27.39 -1.69
C LYS A 461 7.51 27.12 -1.82
N ARG A 462 8.32 27.83 -1.05
CA ARG A 462 9.76 27.61 -0.98
C ARG A 462 10.17 27.11 0.40
N ILE A 463 10.96 26.04 0.45
CA ILE A 463 11.54 25.53 1.69
C ILE A 463 13.03 25.94 1.70
N THR A 464 13.43 26.68 2.72
CA THR A 464 14.82 27.07 2.91
C THR A 464 15.39 26.30 4.10
N VAL A 465 16.32 25.39 3.84
CA VAL A 465 17.02 24.60 4.86
C VAL A 465 18.35 25.30 5.15
N GLN A 466 18.78 25.30 6.40
CA GLN A 466 20.12 25.79 6.75
C GLN A 466 21.18 24.83 6.17
N PRO A 467 22.29 25.36 5.62
CA PRO A 467 23.43 24.55 5.19
C PRO A 467 24.13 23.85 6.37
#